data_9a40377ed47a2bcd215200e95d03c209
#
_entry.id   9a40377ed47a2bcd215200e95d03c209
#
_cell.length_a   1.000
_cell.length_b   1.000
_cell.length_c   1.000
_cell.angle_alpha   90.00
_cell.angle_beta   90.00
_cell.angle_gamma   90.00
#
_symmetry.space_group_name_H-M   'P 1'
#
loop_
_entity.id
_entity.type
_entity.pdbx_description
1 polymer ?
#
loop_
_entity_poly.entity_id
_entity_poly.type
_entity_poly.pdbx_seq_one_letter_code
_entity_poly.pdbx_strand_id
1 'polypeptide(L)'
;MLKTDLNCQTLLFCRPNQTIEDYYPGYTQEINDFIKIAGKYCQVQTLSMWDIWMRDFMPMPTDNAPILFTYQPDYQIKSESLKSQAYVRKRYPNLMQNPLKLDGGHLVFNS
;
A
#
# COMPACT_ATOMS: atom_id res chain seq x y z
N MET A 1 -12.04 15.42 -0.95
CA MET A 1 -11.79 15.07 0.47
C MET A 1 -11.15 13.70 0.54
N LEU A 2 -10.17 13.54 1.39
CA LEU A 2 -9.54 12.25 1.63
C LEU A 2 -10.50 11.32 2.41
N LYS A 3 -10.50 10.04 2.04
CA LYS A 3 -11.30 9.04 2.76
C LYS A 3 -10.48 8.41 3.87
N THR A 4 -11.12 8.13 4.99
CA THR A 4 -10.48 7.52 6.16
C THR A 4 -10.55 6.00 6.10
N ASP A 5 -9.71 5.34 6.89
CA ASP A 5 -9.73 3.88 7.05
C ASP A 5 -10.99 3.38 7.76
N LEU A 6 -11.72 4.26 8.44
CA LEU A 6 -12.91 3.88 9.21
C LEU A 6 -14.04 3.31 8.35
N ASN A 7 -14.09 3.70 7.07
CA ASN A 7 -15.10 3.22 6.13
C ASN A 7 -14.53 2.22 5.13
N CYS A 8 -13.42 1.59 5.47
CA CYS A 8 -12.76 0.62 4.62
C CYS A 8 -13.60 -0.65 4.47
N GLN A 9 -13.81 -1.10 3.24
CA GLN A 9 -14.49 -2.35 2.93
C GLN A 9 -13.54 -3.39 2.35
N THR A 10 -12.37 -2.97 1.90
CA THR A 10 -11.36 -3.84 1.30
C THR A 10 -10.00 -3.54 1.92
N LEU A 11 -9.32 -4.59 2.37
CA LEU A 11 -7.95 -4.51 2.85
C LEU A 11 -7.00 -5.01 1.77
N LEU A 12 -5.91 -4.28 1.57
CA LEU A 12 -4.88 -4.63 0.60
C LEU A 12 -3.59 -5.02 1.32
N PHE A 13 -3.02 -6.15 0.93
CA PHE A 13 -1.76 -6.63 1.46
C PHE A 13 -0.77 -6.93 0.35
N CYS A 14 0.51 -6.85 0.67
CA CYS A 14 1.55 -7.34 -0.22
C CYS A 14 1.41 -8.87 -0.35
N ARG A 15 1.36 -9.35 -1.59
CA ARG A 15 1.28 -10.79 -1.85
C ARG A 15 2.56 -11.47 -1.38
N PRO A 16 2.47 -12.55 -0.59
CA PRO A 16 3.65 -13.31 -0.22
C PRO A 16 4.41 -13.81 -1.45
N ASN A 17 5.72 -13.65 -1.42
CA ASN A 17 6.64 -14.20 -2.40
C ASN A 17 7.99 -14.43 -1.74
N GLN A 18 8.91 -15.11 -2.43
CA GLN A 18 10.20 -15.46 -1.83
C GLN A 18 11.04 -14.24 -1.48
N THR A 19 11.02 -13.19 -2.31
CA THR A 19 11.77 -11.96 -2.02
C THR A 19 11.29 -11.31 -0.73
N ILE A 20 9.97 -11.20 -0.56
CA ILE A 20 9.39 -10.63 0.67
C ILE A 20 9.72 -11.52 1.87
N GLU A 21 9.62 -12.84 1.73
CA GLU A 21 9.93 -13.78 2.81
C GLU A 21 11.40 -13.68 3.23
N ASP A 22 12.32 -13.45 2.28
CA ASP A 22 13.73 -13.29 2.58
C ASP A 22 14.02 -12.01 3.39
N TYR A 23 13.31 -10.91 3.07
CA TYR A 23 13.43 -9.66 3.83
C TYR A 23 12.70 -9.68 5.17
N TYR A 24 11.56 -10.35 5.23
CA TYR A 24 10.68 -10.39 6.40
C TYR A 24 10.33 -11.83 6.72
N PRO A 25 11.26 -12.60 7.32
CA PRO A 25 11.02 -14.02 7.61
C PRO A 25 9.77 -14.25 8.48
N GLY A 26 8.91 -15.16 8.04
CA GLY A 26 7.64 -15.44 8.71
C GLY A 26 6.46 -14.66 8.15
N TYR A 27 6.67 -13.72 7.24
CA TYR A 27 5.60 -12.90 6.67
C TYR A 27 4.50 -13.74 6.01
N THR A 28 4.88 -14.74 5.23
CA THR A 28 3.90 -15.57 4.50
C THR A 28 2.92 -16.25 5.46
N GLN A 29 3.42 -16.82 6.54
CA GLN A 29 2.58 -17.49 7.53
C GLN A 29 1.70 -16.50 8.27
N GLU A 30 2.27 -15.39 8.72
CA GLU A 30 1.54 -14.37 9.47
C GLU A 30 0.42 -13.74 8.63
N ILE A 31 0.72 -13.39 7.37
CA ILE A 31 -0.28 -12.76 6.52
C ILE A 31 -1.40 -13.73 6.13
N ASN A 32 -1.08 -15.00 5.90
CA ASN A 32 -2.08 -16.00 5.59
C ASN A 32 -3.03 -16.22 6.78
N ASP A 33 -2.50 -16.27 7.99
CA ASP A 33 -3.30 -16.40 9.20
C ASP A 33 -4.19 -15.16 9.41
N PHE A 34 -3.63 -13.97 9.19
CA PHE A 34 -4.38 -12.73 9.32
C PHE A 34 -5.49 -12.61 8.28
N ILE A 35 -5.23 -13.00 7.03
CA ILE A 35 -6.23 -12.97 5.95
C ILE A 35 -7.42 -13.87 6.27
N LYS A 36 -7.21 -15.03 6.86
CA LYS A 36 -8.30 -15.91 7.27
C LYS A 36 -9.24 -15.23 8.27
N ILE A 37 -8.69 -14.44 9.18
CA ILE A 37 -9.48 -13.71 10.17
C ILE A 37 -10.16 -12.51 9.53
N ALA A 38 -9.40 -11.68 8.82
CA ALA A 38 -9.90 -10.46 8.19
C ALA A 38 -10.97 -10.73 7.14
N GLY A 39 -10.85 -11.83 6.39
CA GLY A 39 -11.82 -12.21 5.36
C GLY A 39 -13.22 -12.51 5.88
N LYS A 40 -13.36 -12.69 7.20
CA LYS A 40 -14.68 -12.84 7.83
C LYS A 40 -15.41 -11.51 7.99
N TYR A 41 -14.71 -10.39 7.90
CA TYR A 41 -15.25 -9.07 8.19
C TYR A 41 -15.22 -8.12 7.00
N CYS A 42 -14.33 -8.34 6.05
CA CYS A 42 -14.16 -7.46 4.89
C CYS A 42 -13.56 -8.22 3.71
N GLN A 43 -13.54 -7.58 2.55
CA GLN A 43 -12.83 -8.11 1.39
C GLN A 43 -11.33 -7.95 1.59
N VAL A 44 -10.58 -8.97 1.18
CA VAL A 44 -9.13 -8.95 1.23
C VAL A 44 -8.57 -9.17 -0.16
N GLN A 45 -7.63 -8.34 -0.57
CA GLN A 45 -6.91 -8.47 -1.83
C GLN A 45 -5.41 -8.44 -1.56
N THR A 46 -4.66 -9.17 -2.36
CA THR A 46 -3.20 -9.10 -2.33
C THR A 46 -2.67 -8.57 -3.65
N LEU A 47 -1.64 -7.75 -3.57
CA LEU A 47 -0.98 -7.16 -4.73
C LEU A 47 0.50 -7.52 -4.72
N SER A 48 1.07 -7.82 -5.90
CA SER A 48 2.50 -8.09 -6.04
C SER A 48 3.27 -6.78 -5.96
N MET A 49 3.91 -6.55 -4.85
CA MET A 49 4.66 -5.32 -4.57
C MET A 49 6.08 -5.67 -4.09
N TRP A 50 6.92 -4.67 -3.99
CA TRP A 50 8.32 -4.83 -3.58
C TRP A 50 8.55 -4.58 -2.10
N ASP A 51 7.49 -4.19 -1.35
CA ASP A 51 7.56 -3.99 0.08
C ASP A 51 6.20 -4.26 0.71
N ILE A 52 6.22 -4.55 2.01
CA ILE A 52 5.00 -4.85 2.79
C ILE A 52 4.30 -3.58 3.30
N TRP A 53 5.00 -2.45 3.33
CA TRP A 53 4.50 -1.19 3.89
C TRP A 53 3.59 -0.45 2.91
N MET A 54 2.52 -1.11 2.48
CA MET A 54 1.67 -0.60 1.40
C MET A 54 0.99 0.74 1.73
N ARG A 55 0.65 0.96 3.00
CA ARG A 55 0.06 2.24 3.41
C ARG A 55 0.95 3.42 3.03
N ASP A 56 2.26 3.22 3.07
CA ASP A 56 3.21 4.32 2.85
C ASP A 56 3.37 4.71 1.38
N PHE A 57 3.11 3.80 0.46
CA PHE A 57 3.33 4.06 -0.97
C PHE A 57 2.08 3.90 -1.86
N MET A 58 0.97 3.46 -1.31
CA MET A 58 -0.28 3.36 -2.06
C MET A 58 -0.98 4.71 -2.16
N PRO A 59 -1.81 4.91 -3.19
CA PRO A 59 -2.52 6.18 -3.33
C PRO A 59 -3.50 6.42 -2.18
N MET A 60 -3.64 7.68 -1.80
CA MET A 60 -4.65 8.09 -0.83
C MET A 60 -6.00 8.22 -1.53
N PRO A 61 -7.03 7.51 -1.05
CA PRO A 61 -8.35 7.61 -1.67
C PRO A 61 -8.99 8.97 -1.40
N THR A 62 -9.69 9.48 -2.40
CA THR A 62 -10.51 10.69 -2.29
C THR A 62 -11.87 10.42 -2.88
N ASP A 63 -12.77 11.39 -2.81
CA ASP A 63 -14.07 11.31 -3.48
C ASP A 63 -13.96 11.35 -5.01
N ASN A 64 -12.83 11.83 -5.52
CA ASN A 64 -12.50 11.89 -6.95
C ASN A 64 -11.37 10.91 -7.28
N ALA A 65 -10.33 11.38 -7.95
CA ALA A 65 -9.17 10.59 -8.27
C ALA A 65 -8.27 10.39 -7.05
N PRO A 66 -7.71 9.17 -6.84
CA PRO A 66 -6.74 8.96 -5.78
C PRO A 66 -5.51 9.85 -5.95
N ILE A 67 -4.89 10.23 -4.85
CA ILE A 67 -3.68 11.06 -4.85
C ILE A 67 -2.47 10.18 -4.51
N LEU A 68 -1.46 10.20 -5.36
CA LEU A 68 -0.19 9.52 -5.11
C LEU A 68 0.88 10.54 -4.77
N PHE A 69 1.42 10.43 -3.56
CA PHE A 69 2.58 11.21 -3.14
C PHE A 69 3.87 10.50 -3.54
N THR A 70 4.97 11.22 -3.56
CA THR A 70 6.27 10.64 -3.87
C THR A 70 6.78 9.87 -2.64
N TYR A 71 6.94 8.56 -2.78
CA TYR A 71 7.47 7.68 -1.73
C TYR A 71 8.94 7.37 -2.01
N GLN A 72 9.81 7.81 -1.12
CA GLN A 72 11.24 7.58 -1.26
C GLN A 72 11.90 7.56 0.12
N PRO A 73 11.72 6.46 0.88
CA PRO A 73 12.29 6.35 2.21
C PRO A 73 13.81 6.14 2.15
N ASP A 74 14.50 6.57 3.18
CA ASP A 74 15.96 6.46 3.25
C ASP A 74 16.44 5.01 3.35
N TYR A 75 15.63 4.13 3.91
CA TYR A 75 15.96 2.72 4.10
C TYR A 75 15.81 1.87 2.85
N GLN A 76 15.21 2.39 1.80
CA GLN A 76 14.93 1.62 0.58
C GLN A 76 15.75 2.13 -0.60
N ILE A 77 16.20 1.21 -1.44
CA ILE A 77 16.89 1.56 -2.67
C ILE A 77 15.93 2.33 -3.60
N LYS A 78 16.39 3.44 -4.15
CA LYS A 78 15.59 4.31 -5.02
C LYS A 78 14.94 3.55 -6.17
N SER A 79 15.64 2.58 -6.78
CA SER A 79 15.09 1.79 -7.88
C SER A 79 13.88 0.95 -7.46
N GLU A 80 13.86 0.43 -6.24
CA GLU A 80 12.73 -0.34 -5.71
C GLU A 80 11.53 0.56 -5.43
N SER A 81 11.76 1.74 -4.86
CA SER A 81 10.71 2.74 -4.66
C SER A 81 10.07 3.14 -6.00
N LEU A 82 10.90 3.34 -7.04
CA LEU A 82 10.41 3.68 -8.37
C LEU A 82 9.59 2.56 -9.00
N LYS A 83 9.96 1.30 -8.78
CA LYS A 83 9.18 0.14 -9.26
C LYS A 83 7.80 0.09 -8.59
N SER A 84 7.74 0.28 -7.30
CA SER A 84 6.47 0.32 -6.56
C SER A 84 5.56 1.43 -7.08
N GLN A 85 6.11 2.62 -7.28
CA GLN A 85 5.36 3.75 -7.81
C GLN A 85 4.89 3.52 -9.24
N ALA A 86 5.72 2.91 -10.10
CA ALA A 86 5.35 2.59 -11.47
C ALA A 86 4.20 1.56 -11.50
N TYR A 87 4.25 0.55 -10.63
CA TYR A 87 3.17 -0.42 -10.49
C TYR A 87 1.87 0.24 -10.07
N VAL A 88 1.93 1.12 -9.07
CA VAL A 88 0.76 1.85 -8.58
C VAL A 88 0.14 2.70 -9.68
N ARG A 89 0.95 3.43 -10.45
CA ARG A 89 0.45 4.23 -11.58
C ARG A 89 -0.24 3.38 -12.64
N LYS A 90 0.30 2.19 -12.91
CA LYS A 90 -0.31 1.26 -13.88
C LYS A 90 -1.63 0.71 -13.37
N ARG A 91 -1.72 0.40 -12.09
CA ARG A 91 -2.90 -0.17 -11.45
C ARG A 91 -4.03 0.85 -11.31
N TYR A 92 -3.69 2.12 -11.15
CA TYR A 92 -4.63 3.23 -10.93
C TYR A 92 -4.37 4.35 -11.95
N PRO A 93 -4.90 4.22 -13.18
CA PRO A 93 -4.56 5.15 -14.27
C PRO A 93 -5.08 6.58 -14.05
N ASN A 94 -6.04 6.78 -13.16
CA ASN A 94 -6.65 8.09 -12.89
C ASN A 94 -6.01 8.83 -11.72
N LEU A 95 -4.78 8.49 -11.36
CA LEU A 95 -4.09 9.11 -10.24
C LEU A 95 -3.83 10.59 -10.46
N MET A 96 -3.98 11.37 -9.38
CA MET A 96 -3.41 12.71 -9.26
C MET A 96 -2.05 12.57 -8.57
N GLN A 97 -0.99 13.00 -9.26
CA GLN A 97 0.36 12.93 -8.70
C GLN A 97 0.72 14.20 -7.96
N ASN A 98 1.35 14.05 -6.80
CA ASN A 98 1.88 15.15 -6.01
C ASN A 98 3.37 14.92 -5.78
N PRO A 99 4.26 15.90 -6.09
CA PRO A 99 5.70 15.74 -5.94
C PRO A 99 6.19 15.78 -4.49
N LEU A 100 5.32 16.10 -3.54
CA LEU A 100 5.70 16.11 -2.13
C LEU A 100 6.12 14.72 -1.68
N LYS A 101 7.33 14.61 -1.12
CA LYS A 101 7.84 13.37 -0.57
C LYS A 101 7.26 13.13 0.81
N LEU A 102 6.44 12.11 0.95
CA LEU A 102 5.93 11.70 2.25
C LEU A 102 5.41 10.26 2.18
N ASP A 103 5.38 9.63 3.34
CA ASP A 103 4.80 8.31 3.52
C ASP A 103 3.33 8.44 3.92
N GLY A 104 2.49 7.50 3.50
CA GLY A 104 1.08 7.50 3.90
C GLY A 104 0.87 7.48 5.40
N GLY A 105 1.81 6.89 6.15
CA GLY A 105 1.78 6.88 7.60
C GLY A 105 1.94 8.26 8.25
N HIS A 106 2.46 9.25 7.51
CA HIS A 106 2.56 10.63 7.98
C HIS A 106 1.24 11.40 7.87
N LEU A 107 0.25 10.84 7.18
CA LEU A 107 -1.02 11.51 6.96
C LEU A 107 -2.03 11.14 8.05
N VAL A 108 -2.55 12.14 8.72
CA VAL A 108 -3.64 12.00 9.69
C VAL A 108 -4.74 12.98 9.28
N PHE A 109 -5.94 12.48 9.15
CA PHE A 109 -7.07 13.32 8.76
C PHE A 109 -8.34 12.89 9.49
N ASN A 110 -9.20 13.85 9.73
CA ASN A 110 -10.49 13.61 10.37
C ASN A 110 -11.54 13.18 9.33
N SER A 111 -12.37 12.25 9.75
CA SER A 111 -13.49 11.79 8.94
C SER A 111 -14.68 12.74 9.04
#